data_d7850eed2b8b5b8b379a808fbb8aba58
#
_entry.id   d7850eed2b8b5b8b379a808fbb8aba58
#
_cell.length_a   1.000
_cell.length_b   1.000
_cell.length_c   1.000
_cell.angle_alpha   90.00
_cell.angle_beta   90.00
_cell.angle_gamma   90.00
#
_symmetry.space_group_name_H-M   'P 1'
#
loop_
_entity.id
_entity.type
_entity.pdbx_description
1 polymer ?
#
loop_
_entity_poly.entity_id
_entity_poly.type
_entity_poly.pdbx_seq_one_letter_code
_entity_poly.pdbx_strand_id
1 'polypeptide(L)'
;MATASAGVAAVLSPLCGRDFLSSADCSAGETAALLDLAAQLKSGDRRIDLGNRVLGLIFSKASTRTRVSFQVAMARLGGQTVDLNPSVTQLGRGEPLEDTARVLSRYCDVLAIRTFAQQELVDYAHWASVPVINALTDLEHPCQALADFLTMQEAHGALPGQTLAYVGDGNNVAHSLMLCGALLGVNVRIGCPEGFEPLPGVLEQAQSLAQHGASIEVVTDPREAVAGAQAVYTDVWASMGQEAEQAQREQAFAGFCVDHALMEQAAADAIVLHCLPAHRGEEISAEVMEGKASRIFDQAENRLHAQQALLAVLMGGL
;
A
#
# COMPACT_ATOMS: atom_id res chain seq x y z
N MET A 1 17.77 -12.21 -20.27
CA MET A 1 16.58 -12.55 -19.47
C MET A 1 16.90 -13.46 -18.27
N ALA A 2 17.59 -14.60 -18.40
CA ALA A 2 17.91 -15.49 -17.26
C ALA A 2 18.77 -14.86 -16.13
N THR A 3 19.71 -13.98 -16.45
CA THR A 3 20.59 -13.33 -15.48
C THR A 3 19.90 -12.25 -14.62
N ALA A 4 18.93 -11.52 -15.17
CA ALA A 4 18.14 -10.52 -14.43
C ALA A 4 17.19 -11.21 -13.44
N SER A 5 16.57 -12.33 -13.81
CA SER A 5 15.69 -13.10 -12.93
C SER A 5 16.43 -13.73 -11.74
N ALA A 6 17.67 -14.19 -11.93
CA ALA A 6 18.50 -14.72 -10.84
C ALA A 6 18.90 -13.62 -9.84
N GLY A 7 19.11 -12.38 -10.31
CA GLY A 7 19.43 -11.24 -9.46
C GLY A 7 18.27 -10.86 -8.53
N VAL A 8 17.05 -10.79 -9.06
CA VAL A 8 15.83 -10.50 -8.27
C VAL A 8 15.58 -11.56 -7.19
N ALA A 9 15.72 -12.84 -7.53
CA ALA A 9 15.53 -13.92 -6.57
C ALA A 9 16.56 -13.87 -5.42
N ALA A 10 17.83 -13.58 -5.72
CA ALA A 10 18.87 -13.48 -4.71
C ALA A 10 18.64 -12.33 -3.71
N VAL A 11 18.11 -11.18 -4.19
CA VAL A 11 17.77 -10.03 -3.33
C VAL A 11 16.56 -10.33 -2.45
N LEU A 12 15.57 -11.05 -2.97
CA LEU A 12 14.31 -11.30 -2.26
C LEU A 12 14.33 -12.54 -1.36
N SER A 13 15.27 -13.48 -1.55
CA SER A 13 15.32 -14.72 -0.75
C SER A 13 15.41 -14.50 0.76
N PRO A 14 16.05 -13.43 1.30
CA PRO A 14 16.08 -13.17 2.73
C PRO A 14 14.72 -12.80 3.34
N LEU A 15 13.73 -12.43 2.52
CA LEU A 15 12.37 -12.12 2.98
C LEU A 15 11.54 -13.38 3.26
N CYS A 16 11.98 -14.56 2.79
CA CYS A 16 11.27 -15.81 3.05
C CYS A 16 11.09 -16.05 4.54
N GLY A 17 9.85 -16.28 4.97
CA GLY A 17 9.49 -16.51 6.36
C GLY A 17 9.42 -15.26 7.25
N ARG A 18 9.73 -14.07 6.73
CA ARG A 18 9.62 -12.80 7.46
C ARG A 18 8.19 -12.25 7.44
N ASP A 19 7.87 -11.44 8.42
CA ASP A 19 6.66 -10.62 8.44
C ASP A 19 6.81 -9.41 7.52
N PHE A 20 5.69 -8.86 7.09
CA PHE A 20 5.60 -7.59 6.37
C PHE A 20 4.53 -6.71 7.03
N LEU A 21 4.91 -6.04 8.12
CA LEU A 21 4.02 -5.25 8.98
C LEU A 21 4.04 -3.77 8.63
N SER A 22 5.13 -3.32 7.99
CA SER A 22 5.38 -1.93 7.61
C SER A 22 6.07 -1.88 6.25
N SER A 23 5.89 -0.77 5.51
CA SER A 23 6.69 -0.46 4.32
C SER A 23 8.19 -0.40 4.62
N ALA A 24 8.55 -0.08 5.87
CA ALA A 24 9.93 0.00 6.33
C ALA A 24 10.57 -1.37 6.68
N ASP A 25 9.83 -2.47 6.62
CA ASP A 25 10.38 -3.81 6.90
C ASP A 25 11.28 -4.35 5.78
N CYS A 26 11.20 -3.74 4.60
CA CYS A 26 12.07 -4.07 3.47
C CYS A 26 13.19 -3.04 3.34
N SER A 27 14.35 -3.47 2.88
CA SER A 27 15.40 -2.57 2.40
C SER A 27 15.02 -1.94 1.05
N ALA A 28 15.70 -0.88 0.65
CA ALA A 28 15.51 -0.25 -0.66
C ALA A 28 15.64 -1.24 -1.83
N GLY A 29 16.65 -2.12 -1.77
CA GLY A 29 16.87 -3.15 -2.79
C GLY A 29 15.75 -4.19 -2.82
N GLU A 30 15.26 -4.63 -1.66
CA GLU A 30 14.14 -5.59 -1.56
C GLU A 30 12.84 -4.97 -2.07
N THR A 31 12.57 -3.70 -1.73
CA THR A 31 11.38 -2.97 -2.20
C THR A 31 11.38 -2.84 -3.73
N ALA A 32 12.49 -2.39 -4.32
CA ALA A 32 12.63 -2.31 -5.78
C ALA A 32 12.48 -3.68 -6.45
N ALA A 33 13.10 -4.73 -5.90
CA ALA A 33 13.02 -6.08 -6.43
C ALA A 33 11.59 -6.67 -6.32
N LEU A 34 10.81 -6.30 -5.29
CA LEU A 34 9.40 -6.67 -5.19
C LEU A 34 8.56 -6.05 -6.33
N LEU A 35 8.80 -4.77 -6.67
CA LEU A 35 8.13 -4.13 -7.80
C LEU A 35 8.51 -4.80 -9.13
N ASP A 36 9.78 -5.10 -9.34
CA ASP A 36 10.24 -5.81 -10.55
C ASP A 36 9.62 -7.20 -10.66
N LEU A 37 9.52 -7.94 -9.55
CA LEU A 37 8.85 -9.24 -9.53
C LEU A 37 7.35 -9.10 -9.84
N ALA A 38 6.68 -8.10 -9.26
CA ALA A 38 5.27 -7.83 -9.54
C ALA A 38 5.03 -7.52 -11.03
N ALA A 39 5.90 -6.71 -11.66
CA ALA A 39 5.85 -6.43 -13.08
C ALA A 39 6.04 -7.69 -13.94
N GLN A 40 7.00 -8.57 -13.59
CA GLN A 40 7.24 -9.83 -14.29
C GLN A 40 6.05 -10.80 -14.16
N LEU A 41 5.41 -10.85 -12.99
CA LEU A 41 4.21 -11.66 -12.78
C LEU A 41 3.00 -11.10 -13.56
N LYS A 42 2.87 -9.77 -13.64
CA LYS A 42 1.84 -9.08 -14.42
C LYS A 42 1.98 -9.34 -15.91
N SER A 43 3.18 -9.20 -16.46
CA SER A 43 3.46 -9.43 -17.87
C SER A 43 3.39 -10.92 -18.28
N GLY A 44 3.46 -11.84 -17.32
CA GLY A 44 3.54 -13.28 -17.56
C GLY A 44 4.95 -13.78 -17.92
N ASP A 45 5.97 -12.92 -17.83
CA ASP A 45 7.38 -13.28 -18.05
C ASP A 45 7.90 -14.23 -16.96
N ARG A 46 7.25 -14.22 -15.80
CA ARG A 46 7.52 -15.13 -14.71
C ARG A 46 6.24 -15.81 -14.24
N ARG A 47 6.35 -17.09 -13.90
CA ARG A 47 5.29 -17.87 -13.27
C ARG A 47 5.84 -18.52 -12.01
N ILE A 48 5.05 -18.49 -10.95
CA ILE A 48 5.37 -19.09 -9.66
C ILE A 48 4.17 -19.94 -9.26
N ASP A 49 4.45 -21.14 -8.78
CA ASP A 49 3.45 -22.08 -8.26
C ASP A 49 3.84 -22.45 -6.82
N LEU A 50 3.02 -22.07 -5.88
CA LEU A 50 3.17 -22.38 -4.45
C LEU A 50 2.51 -23.70 -4.05
N GLY A 51 1.87 -24.38 -4.99
CA GLY A 51 1.17 -25.63 -4.74
C GLY A 51 0.04 -25.48 -3.71
N ASN A 52 0.01 -26.36 -2.71
CA ASN A 52 -1.07 -26.43 -1.72
C ASN A 52 -0.95 -25.41 -0.58
N ARG A 53 -0.18 -24.32 -0.71
CA ARG A 53 -0.06 -23.29 0.32
C ARG A 53 -1.40 -22.60 0.60
N VAL A 54 -1.61 -22.22 1.84
CA VAL A 54 -2.85 -21.63 2.32
C VAL A 54 -2.62 -20.24 2.90
N LEU A 55 -3.36 -19.26 2.39
CA LEU A 55 -3.43 -17.90 2.91
C LEU A 55 -4.63 -17.76 3.84
N GLY A 56 -4.43 -17.37 5.09
CA GLY A 56 -5.48 -16.93 6.00
C GLY A 56 -5.73 -15.45 5.91
N LEU A 57 -6.98 -15.02 5.70
CA LEU A 57 -7.41 -13.62 5.71
C LEU A 57 -8.18 -13.33 7.00
N ILE A 58 -7.69 -12.39 7.83
CA ILE A 58 -8.35 -11.92 9.04
C ILE A 58 -8.69 -10.45 8.85
N PHE A 59 -9.96 -10.14 8.59
CA PHE A 59 -10.38 -8.79 8.25
C PHE A 59 -11.45 -8.28 9.21
N SER A 60 -11.04 -7.43 10.15
CA SER A 60 -11.90 -6.77 11.13
C SER A 60 -12.68 -5.58 10.55
N LYS A 61 -12.22 -5.04 9.41
CA LYS A 61 -12.90 -3.97 8.65
C LYS A 61 -13.41 -4.50 7.31
N ALA A 62 -14.53 -3.94 6.83
CA ALA A 62 -15.05 -4.25 5.48
C ALA A 62 -13.98 -3.94 4.41
N SER A 63 -13.85 -4.82 3.45
CA SER A 63 -12.90 -4.65 2.35
C SER A 63 -13.27 -5.54 1.16
N THR A 64 -13.59 -4.92 0.03
CA THR A 64 -13.82 -5.65 -1.22
C THR A 64 -12.51 -5.85 -1.98
N ARG A 65 -11.82 -4.75 -2.30
CA ARG A 65 -10.61 -4.78 -3.14
C ARG A 65 -9.48 -5.61 -2.53
N THR A 66 -9.12 -5.37 -1.28
CA THR A 66 -8.02 -6.09 -0.62
C THR A 66 -8.33 -7.56 -0.46
N ARG A 67 -9.57 -7.91 -0.09
CA ARG A 67 -10.01 -9.31 0.04
C ARG A 67 -9.90 -10.05 -1.28
N VAL A 68 -10.49 -9.48 -2.34
CA VAL A 68 -10.51 -10.10 -3.67
C VAL A 68 -9.11 -10.17 -4.27
N SER A 69 -8.31 -9.10 -4.16
CA SER A 69 -6.95 -9.11 -4.72
C SER A 69 -6.04 -10.15 -4.06
N PHE A 70 -6.09 -10.33 -2.74
CA PHE A 70 -5.34 -11.40 -2.07
C PHE A 70 -5.81 -12.79 -2.46
N GLN A 71 -7.14 -13.02 -2.53
CA GLN A 71 -7.69 -14.31 -2.96
C GLN A 71 -7.27 -14.66 -4.39
N VAL A 72 -7.38 -13.71 -5.31
CA VAL A 72 -6.97 -13.92 -6.71
C VAL A 72 -5.46 -14.07 -6.84
N ALA A 73 -4.66 -13.29 -6.09
CA ALA A 73 -3.21 -13.42 -6.06
C ALA A 73 -2.79 -14.84 -5.63
N MET A 74 -3.38 -15.34 -4.54
CA MET A 74 -3.10 -16.68 -4.04
C MET A 74 -3.54 -17.78 -5.03
N ALA A 75 -4.71 -17.63 -5.65
CA ALA A 75 -5.19 -18.56 -6.68
C ALA A 75 -4.27 -18.60 -7.91
N ARG A 76 -3.73 -17.43 -8.34
CA ARG A 76 -2.75 -17.37 -9.45
C ARG A 76 -1.40 -18.00 -9.11
N LEU A 77 -1.09 -18.13 -7.82
CA LEU A 77 0.08 -18.85 -7.31
C LEU A 77 -0.20 -20.33 -7.05
N GLY A 78 -1.35 -20.88 -7.46
CA GLY A 78 -1.71 -22.30 -7.27
C GLY A 78 -2.18 -22.64 -5.85
N GLY A 79 -2.24 -21.66 -4.94
CA GLY A 79 -2.60 -21.87 -3.54
C GLY A 79 -4.09 -21.70 -3.25
N GLN A 80 -4.43 -21.79 -1.96
CA GLN A 80 -5.79 -21.70 -1.43
C GLN A 80 -5.91 -20.52 -0.47
N THR A 81 -7.15 -20.05 -0.24
CA THR A 81 -7.41 -18.95 0.71
C THR A 81 -8.54 -19.35 1.65
N VAL A 82 -8.35 -19.08 2.95
CA VAL A 82 -9.39 -19.19 3.98
C VAL A 82 -9.72 -17.80 4.47
N ASP A 83 -10.97 -17.41 4.36
CA ASP A 83 -11.46 -16.11 4.77
C ASP A 83 -12.12 -16.19 6.16
N LEU A 84 -11.53 -15.50 7.12
CA LEU A 84 -11.91 -15.50 8.53
C LEU A 84 -12.57 -14.15 8.88
N ASN A 85 -13.90 -14.12 8.82
CA ASN A 85 -14.65 -12.96 9.26
C ASN A 85 -14.85 -13.00 10.78
N PRO A 86 -14.33 -12.04 11.56
CA PRO A 86 -14.46 -12.04 13.02
C PRO A 86 -15.91 -12.13 13.51
N SER A 87 -16.89 -11.61 12.76
CA SER A 87 -18.29 -11.64 13.13
C SER A 87 -18.91 -13.05 13.18
N VAL A 88 -18.30 -14.01 12.51
CA VAL A 88 -18.77 -15.41 12.44
C VAL A 88 -17.76 -16.43 12.96
N THR A 89 -16.63 -15.98 13.50
CA THR A 89 -15.59 -16.79 14.13
C THR A 89 -15.54 -16.59 15.64
N GLN A 90 -14.74 -17.37 16.35
CA GLN A 90 -14.56 -17.24 17.81
C GLN A 90 -13.82 -15.95 18.20
N LEU A 91 -13.05 -15.35 17.29
CA LEU A 91 -12.43 -14.02 17.46
C LEU A 91 -13.45 -12.98 17.92
N GLY A 92 -14.62 -12.91 17.26
CA GLY A 92 -15.71 -12.00 17.64
C GLY A 92 -16.43 -12.39 18.95
N ARG A 93 -16.07 -13.52 19.58
CA ARG A 93 -16.65 -14.02 20.83
C ARG A 93 -15.67 -14.00 22.00
N GLY A 94 -14.51 -13.33 21.84
CA GLY A 94 -13.55 -13.12 22.92
C GLY A 94 -12.48 -14.22 23.03
N GLU A 95 -12.23 -15.02 21.98
CA GLU A 95 -11.04 -15.86 21.92
C GLU A 95 -9.78 -14.98 21.98
N PRO A 96 -8.80 -15.27 22.85
CA PRO A 96 -7.55 -14.53 22.90
C PRO A 96 -6.83 -14.54 21.54
N LEU A 97 -6.23 -13.41 21.18
CA LEU A 97 -5.50 -13.24 19.91
C LEU A 97 -4.36 -14.26 19.79
N GLU A 98 -3.63 -14.51 20.89
CA GLU A 98 -2.52 -15.44 20.94
C GLU A 98 -2.94 -16.89 20.63
N ASP A 99 -4.11 -17.32 21.06
CA ASP A 99 -4.61 -18.66 20.78
C ASP A 99 -5.02 -18.78 19.31
N THR A 100 -5.74 -17.78 18.79
CA THR A 100 -6.08 -17.70 17.37
C THR A 100 -4.82 -17.71 16.48
N ALA A 101 -3.81 -16.89 16.77
CA ALA A 101 -2.57 -16.84 16.00
C ALA A 101 -1.85 -18.19 15.97
N ARG A 102 -1.73 -18.86 17.12
CA ARG A 102 -1.10 -20.17 17.24
C ARG A 102 -1.85 -21.27 16.49
N VAL A 103 -3.19 -21.27 16.56
CA VAL A 103 -4.02 -22.26 15.85
C VAL A 103 -3.94 -22.03 14.36
N LEU A 104 -4.12 -20.79 13.88
CA LEU A 104 -4.09 -20.49 12.45
C LEU A 104 -2.73 -20.77 11.82
N SER A 105 -1.65 -20.58 12.55
CA SER A 105 -0.29 -20.94 12.09
C SER A 105 -0.08 -22.45 11.88
N ARG A 106 -1.02 -23.31 12.35
CA ARG A 106 -1.00 -24.76 12.08
C ARG A 106 -1.78 -25.13 10.83
N TYR A 107 -2.62 -24.22 10.34
CA TYR A 107 -3.51 -24.46 9.19
C TYR A 107 -3.12 -23.65 7.96
N CYS A 108 -2.50 -22.48 8.16
CA CYS A 108 -2.13 -21.54 7.10
C CYS A 108 -0.61 -21.42 7.01
N ASP A 109 -0.12 -21.06 5.83
CA ASP A 109 1.31 -20.82 5.56
C ASP A 109 1.65 -19.33 5.64
N VAL A 110 0.66 -18.43 5.61
CA VAL A 110 0.78 -16.98 5.73
C VAL A 110 -0.55 -16.42 6.21
N LEU A 111 -0.52 -15.32 6.97
CA LEU A 111 -1.70 -14.59 7.42
C LEU A 111 -1.68 -13.16 6.87
N ALA A 112 -2.76 -12.70 6.24
CA ALA A 112 -2.93 -11.29 5.88
C ALA A 112 -4.04 -10.69 6.77
N ILE A 113 -3.67 -9.65 7.51
CA ILE A 113 -4.50 -9.10 8.58
C ILE A 113 -4.84 -7.64 8.27
N ARG A 114 -6.15 -7.32 8.29
CA ARG A 114 -6.68 -5.97 8.22
C ARG A 114 -7.43 -5.67 9.51
N THR A 115 -6.87 -4.77 10.29
CA THR A 115 -7.39 -4.39 11.60
C THR A 115 -7.34 -2.89 11.84
N PHE A 116 -7.59 -2.44 13.06
CA PHE A 116 -7.50 -1.03 13.46
C PHE A 116 -6.09 -0.70 13.94
N ALA A 117 -5.74 -1.14 15.13
CA ALA A 117 -4.47 -0.78 15.76
C ALA A 117 -3.29 -1.55 15.16
N GLN A 118 -2.19 -0.84 14.86
CA GLN A 118 -0.92 -1.47 14.47
C GLN A 118 -0.44 -2.46 15.53
N GLN A 119 -0.65 -2.18 16.82
CA GLN A 119 -0.22 -3.08 17.89
C GLN A 119 -0.90 -4.44 17.83
N GLU A 120 -2.18 -4.51 17.46
CA GLU A 120 -2.88 -5.79 17.26
C GLU A 120 -2.21 -6.64 16.18
N LEU A 121 -1.77 -6.01 15.09
CA LEU A 121 -1.02 -6.69 14.03
C LEU A 121 0.34 -7.21 14.53
N VAL A 122 1.05 -6.40 15.33
CA VAL A 122 2.35 -6.78 15.95
C VAL A 122 2.14 -7.96 16.92
N ASP A 123 1.05 -7.95 17.67
CA ASP A 123 0.72 -9.05 18.58
C ASP A 123 0.43 -10.35 17.81
N TYR A 124 -0.29 -10.28 16.68
CA TYR A 124 -0.46 -11.44 15.80
C TYR A 124 0.89 -11.97 15.29
N ALA A 125 1.78 -11.11 14.82
CA ALA A 125 3.10 -11.49 14.33
C ALA A 125 3.97 -12.12 15.44
N HIS A 126 3.85 -11.62 16.68
CA HIS A 126 4.56 -12.18 17.83
C HIS A 126 4.15 -13.64 18.13
N TRP A 127 2.87 -13.97 18.00
CA TRP A 127 2.35 -15.30 18.35
C TRP A 127 2.23 -16.25 17.17
N ALA A 128 2.22 -15.75 15.94
CA ALA A 128 2.22 -16.57 14.74
C ALA A 128 3.60 -17.22 14.52
N SER A 129 3.60 -18.42 13.97
CA SER A 129 4.81 -19.11 13.49
C SER A 129 4.93 -19.14 11.97
N VAL A 130 4.11 -18.35 11.29
CA VAL A 130 4.08 -18.13 9.85
C VAL A 130 4.12 -16.63 9.58
N PRO A 131 4.55 -16.18 8.40
CA PRO A 131 4.56 -14.77 8.05
C PRO A 131 3.21 -14.08 8.25
N VAL A 132 3.25 -12.85 8.77
CA VAL A 132 2.08 -11.97 8.90
C VAL A 132 2.25 -10.76 7.96
N ILE A 133 1.20 -10.47 7.21
CA ILE A 133 1.15 -9.35 6.26
C ILE A 133 0.17 -8.30 6.75
N ASN A 134 0.61 -7.05 6.80
CA ASN A 134 -0.25 -5.89 6.99
C ASN A 134 -1.12 -5.64 5.75
N ALA A 135 -2.37 -6.07 5.78
CA ALA A 135 -3.33 -5.77 4.72
C ALA A 135 -3.95 -4.36 4.85
N LEU A 136 -3.92 -3.77 6.02
CA LEU A 136 -4.17 -2.38 6.40
C LEU A 136 -4.29 -2.27 7.92
N THR A 137 -3.70 -1.24 8.49
CA THR A 137 -3.98 -0.75 9.86
C THR A 137 -4.26 0.76 9.82
N ASP A 138 -4.55 1.36 10.98
CA ASP A 138 -4.69 2.81 11.09
C ASP A 138 -3.34 3.54 10.92
N LEU A 139 -2.21 2.83 11.09
CA LEU A 139 -0.87 3.38 10.91
C LEU A 139 -0.40 3.33 9.46
N GLU A 140 -0.63 2.20 8.76
CA GLU A 140 -0.08 1.97 7.42
C GLU A 140 -1.00 1.14 6.51
N HIS A 141 -0.78 1.29 5.19
CA HIS A 141 -1.33 0.45 4.13
C HIS A 141 -0.22 0.00 3.15
N PRO A 142 0.77 -0.80 3.59
CA PRO A 142 2.00 -1.05 2.83
C PRO A 142 1.76 -1.79 1.50
N CYS A 143 0.78 -2.71 1.45
CA CYS A 143 0.40 -3.37 0.20
C CYS A 143 -0.21 -2.43 -0.85
N GLN A 144 -0.77 -1.29 -0.42
CA GLN A 144 -1.22 -0.24 -1.34
C GLN A 144 -0.03 0.50 -1.91
N ALA A 145 0.90 0.95 -1.07
CA ALA A 145 2.08 1.69 -1.51
C ALA A 145 2.91 0.91 -2.55
N LEU A 146 3.08 -0.39 -2.39
CA LEU A 146 3.75 -1.23 -3.41
C LEU A 146 3.04 -1.14 -4.77
N ALA A 147 1.70 -1.16 -4.80
CA ALA A 147 0.94 -1.05 -6.04
C ALA A 147 1.00 0.36 -6.63
N ASP A 148 1.06 1.38 -5.78
CA ASP A 148 1.13 2.78 -6.19
C ASP A 148 2.45 3.07 -6.92
N PHE A 149 3.58 2.64 -6.33
CA PHE A 149 4.90 2.80 -6.95
C PHE A 149 5.10 1.87 -8.15
N LEU A 150 4.49 0.68 -8.19
CA LEU A 150 4.45 -0.14 -9.40
C LEU A 150 3.74 0.60 -10.54
N THR A 151 2.61 1.26 -10.25
CA THR A 151 1.86 2.03 -11.25
C THR A 151 2.67 3.24 -11.74
N MET A 152 3.36 3.92 -10.83
CA MET A 152 4.24 5.02 -11.17
C MET A 152 5.43 4.55 -12.03
N GLN A 153 6.04 3.39 -11.71
CA GLN A 153 7.09 2.76 -12.49
C GLN A 153 6.61 2.37 -13.91
N GLU A 154 5.40 1.85 -14.04
CA GLU A 154 4.80 1.53 -15.33
C GLU A 154 4.56 2.77 -16.21
N ALA A 155 4.17 3.88 -15.60
CA ALA A 155 3.87 5.12 -16.30
C ALA A 155 5.13 5.88 -16.73
N HIS A 156 6.14 5.94 -15.87
CA HIS A 156 7.28 6.85 -16.02
C HIS A 156 8.65 6.15 -16.06
N GLY A 157 8.72 4.83 -15.86
CA GLY A 157 9.99 4.09 -15.82
C GLY A 157 10.69 4.20 -14.48
N ALA A 158 11.98 4.60 -14.46
CA ALA A 158 12.79 4.62 -13.24
C ALA A 158 12.23 5.58 -12.19
N LEU A 159 12.06 5.09 -10.96
CA LEU A 159 11.47 5.84 -9.85
C LEU A 159 12.41 6.88 -9.20
N PRO A 160 13.72 6.61 -9.00
CA PRO A 160 14.59 7.57 -8.31
C PRO A 160 14.57 8.96 -8.94
N GLY A 161 14.36 9.99 -8.11
CA GLY A 161 14.30 11.39 -8.52
C GLY A 161 12.94 11.88 -9.01
N GLN A 162 11.96 10.98 -9.19
CA GLN A 162 10.58 11.39 -9.46
C GLN A 162 9.92 11.97 -8.20
N THR A 163 8.83 12.70 -8.39
CA THR A 163 8.05 13.29 -7.29
C THR A 163 6.63 12.77 -7.31
N LEU A 164 6.18 12.26 -6.15
CA LEU A 164 4.80 11.97 -5.86
C LEU A 164 4.26 13.03 -4.91
N ALA A 165 3.19 13.70 -5.29
CA ALA A 165 2.43 14.62 -4.44
C ALA A 165 1.18 13.90 -3.93
N TYR A 166 1.02 13.85 -2.61
CA TYR A 166 -0.22 13.42 -1.97
C TYR A 166 -0.98 14.66 -1.49
N VAL A 167 -2.26 14.75 -1.80
CA VAL A 167 -3.14 15.87 -1.40
C VAL A 167 -4.31 15.32 -0.61
N GLY A 168 -4.36 15.59 0.69
CA GLY A 168 -5.41 15.06 1.56
C GLY A 168 -4.98 14.92 3.03
N ASP A 169 -5.65 14.05 3.75
CA ASP A 169 -5.37 13.74 5.17
C ASP A 169 -4.04 12.98 5.31
N GLY A 170 -3.19 13.38 6.25
CA GLY A 170 -1.93 12.71 6.59
C GLY A 170 -2.12 11.34 7.25
N ASN A 171 -2.93 10.49 6.63
CA ASN A 171 -3.40 9.20 7.13
C ASN A 171 -2.41 8.04 6.88
N ASN A 172 -2.87 6.82 7.11
CA ASN A 172 -2.10 5.59 6.90
C ASN A 172 -1.60 5.37 5.47
N VAL A 173 -2.30 5.89 4.46
CA VAL A 173 -1.85 5.84 3.06
C VAL A 173 -0.69 6.81 2.85
N ALA A 174 -0.80 8.04 3.35
CA ALA A 174 0.29 9.02 3.32
C ALA A 174 1.55 8.47 4.03
N HIS A 175 1.38 7.82 5.18
CA HIS A 175 2.49 7.18 5.90
C HIS A 175 3.22 6.15 5.04
N SER A 176 2.48 5.21 4.44
CA SER A 176 3.09 4.18 3.60
C SER A 176 3.71 4.73 2.32
N LEU A 177 3.13 5.79 1.73
CA LEU A 177 3.73 6.48 0.59
C LEU A 177 5.05 7.15 0.95
N MET A 178 5.14 7.81 2.12
CA MET A 178 6.39 8.41 2.60
C MET A 178 7.48 7.37 2.81
N LEU A 179 7.18 6.27 3.53
CA LEU A 179 8.15 5.22 3.84
C LEU A 179 8.62 4.48 2.58
N CYS A 180 7.67 4.03 1.75
CA CYS A 180 7.99 3.30 0.53
C CYS A 180 8.68 4.19 -0.52
N GLY A 181 8.21 5.44 -0.69
CA GLY A 181 8.83 6.42 -1.59
C GLY A 181 10.26 6.76 -1.20
N ALA A 182 10.52 6.95 0.09
CA ALA A 182 11.86 7.16 0.63
C ALA A 182 12.83 6.03 0.25
N LEU A 183 12.42 4.77 0.43
CA LEU A 183 13.21 3.59 0.06
C LEU A 183 13.47 3.50 -1.44
N LEU A 184 12.52 3.93 -2.27
CA LEU A 184 12.61 3.90 -3.73
C LEU A 184 13.29 5.13 -4.34
N GLY A 185 13.72 6.09 -3.52
CA GLY A 185 14.36 7.32 -3.98
C GLY A 185 13.40 8.30 -4.66
N VAL A 186 12.10 8.23 -4.34
CA VAL A 186 11.05 9.12 -4.82
C VAL A 186 10.86 10.27 -3.84
N ASN A 187 10.83 11.49 -4.32
CA ASN A 187 10.42 12.64 -3.53
C ASN A 187 8.93 12.51 -3.20
N VAL A 188 8.56 12.63 -1.93
CA VAL A 188 7.15 12.59 -1.51
C VAL A 188 6.79 13.90 -0.83
N ARG A 189 5.81 14.61 -1.38
CA ARG A 189 5.25 15.82 -0.80
C ARG A 189 3.83 15.57 -0.34
N ILE A 190 3.58 15.78 0.94
CA ILE A 190 2.25 15.64 1.54
C ILE A 190 1.66 17.05 1.67
N GLY A 191 0.64 17.37 0.87
CA GLY A 191 -0.16 18.56 0.99
C GLY A 191 -1.39 18.30 1.85
N CYS A 192 -1.41 18.83 3.08
CA CYS A 192 -2.52 18.63 4.03
C CYS A 192 -2.83 19.91 4.80
N PRO A 193 -4.09 20.13 5.24
CA PRO A 193 -4.41 21.25 6.12
C PRO A 193 -3.71 21.13 7.47
N GLU A 194 -3.52 22.28 8.13
CA GLU A 194 -3.00 22.34 9.50
C GLU A 194 -3.87 21.51 10.44
N GLY A 195 -3.24 20.66 11.27
CA GLY A 195 -3.89 19.71 12.18
C GLY A 195 -4.24 18.34 11.57
N PHE A 196 -3.92 18.13 10.28
CA PHE A 196 -4.11 16.86 9.57
C PHE A 196 -2.80 16.31 8.98
N GLU A 197 -1.67 16.69 9.59
CA GLU A 197 -0.34 16.25 9.16
C GLU A 197 -0.13 14.74 9.49
N PRO A 198 0.74 14.07 8.71
CA PRO A 198 1.22 12.73 9.08
C PRO A 198 1.86 12.71 10.47
N LEU A 199 1.88 11.57 11.11
CA LEU A 199 2.53 11.41 12.41
C LEU A 199 4.02 11.80 12.32
N PRO A 200 4.52 12.68 13.22
CA PRO A 200 5.89 13.16 13.16
C PRO A 200 6.94 12.05 13.17
N GLY A 201 6.73 10.99 13.96
CA GLY A 201 7.65 9.85 14.02
C GLY A 201 7.74 9.06 12.71
N VAL A 202 6.65 9.02 11.91
CA VAL A 202 6.67 8.39 10.59
C VAL A 202 7.41 9.27 9.57
N LEU A 203 7.21 10.58 9.65
CA LEU A 203 7.94 11.54 8.81
C LEU A 203 9.46 11.46 9.07
N GLU A 204 9.87 11.48 10.34
CA GLU A 204 11.28 11.33 10.74
C GLU A 204 11.88 10.00 10.25
N GLN A 205 11.13 8.91 10.40
CA GLN A 205 11.53 7.60 9.91
C GLN A 205 11.71 7.61 8.38
N ALA A 206 10.74 8.13 7.64
CA ALA A 206 10.82 8.21 6.18
C ALA A 206 12.01 9.05 5.71
N GLN A 207 12.26 10.20 6.35
CA GLN A 207 13.43 11.04 6.06
C GLN A 207 14.74 10.30 6.33
N SER A 208 14.80 9.49 7.38
CA SER A 208 16.00 8.68 7.70
C SER A 208 16.25 7.53 6.72
N LEU A 209 15.21 7.02 6.08
CA LEU A 209 15.26 5.93 5.09
C LEU A 209 15.52 6.42 3.66
N ALA A 210 15.48 7.74 3.42
CA ALA A 210 15.54 8.32 2.08
C ALA A 210 16.80 7.91 1.31
N GLN A 211 16.61 7.35 0.12
CA GLN A 211 17.65 6.91 -0.79
C GLN A 211 17.80 7.90 -1.97
N HIS A 212 18.94 7.87 -2.62
CA HIS A 212 19.22 8.67 -3.84
C HIS A 212 18.97 10.17 -3.70
N GLY A 213 19.00 10.72 -2.48
CA GLY A 213 18.77 12.13 -2.22
C GLY A 213 17.28 12.53 -2.26
N ALA A 214 16.36 11.58 -2.14
CA ALA A 214 14.93 11.86 -2.07
C ALA A 214 14.58 12.78 -0.89
N SER A 215 13.64 13.71 -1.10
CA SER A 215 13.05 14.56 -0.07
C SER A 215 11.68 14.04 0.36
N ILE A 216 11.39 14.10 1.66
CA ILE A 216 10.06 13.80 2.22
C ILE A 216 9.62 15.04 2.97
N GLU A 217 8.59 15.70 2.46
CA GLU A 217 8.15 17.02 2.88
C GLU A 217 6.65 17.07 3.17
N VAL A 218 6.26 17.92 4.12
CA VAL A 218 4.86 18.22 4.43
C VAL A 218 4.65 19.71 4.22
N VAL A 219 3.62 20.06 3.47
CA VAL A 219 3.26 21.44 3.13
C VAL A 219 1.77 21.68 3.33
N THR A 220 1.36 22.91 3.58
CA THR A 220 -0.05 23.26 3.82
C THR A 220 -0.77 23.79 2.57
N ASP A 221 -0.06 24.14 1.51
CA ASP A 221 -0.65 24.51 0.22
C ASP A 221 -0.61 23.33 -0.75
N PRO A 222 -1.77 22.80 -1.21
CA PRO A 222 -1.80 21.69 -2.15
C PRO A 222 -1.13 22.02 -3.49
N ARG A 223 -1.06 23.29 -3.89
CA ARG A 223 -0.38 23.72 -5.11
C ARG A 223 1.14 23.59 -4.99
N GLU A 224 1.68 23.86 -3.81
CA GLU A 224 3.10 23.66 -3.53
C GLU A 224 3.46 22.17 -3.57
N ALA A 225 2.61 21.31 -3.01
CA ALA A 225 2.80 19.87 -3.06
C ALA A 225 2.84 19.35 -4.50
N VAL A 226 1.89 19.77 -5.33
CA VAL A 226 1.68 19.25 -6.69
C VAL A 226 2.66 19.84 -7.70
N ALA A 227 3.30 20.99 -7.42
CA ALA A 227 4.15 21.70 -8.37
C ALA A 227 5.21 20.78 -9.03
N GLY A 228 5.05 20.51 -10.34
CA GLY A 228 5.96 19.68 -11.14
C GLY A 228 6.00 18.19 -10.76
N ALA A 229 5.06 17.69 -9.96
CA ALA A 229 5.01 16.28 -9.57
C ALA A 229 4.62 15.37 -10.75
N GLN A 230 5.24 14.18 -10.86
CA GLN A 230 4.94 13.17 -11.87
C GLN A 230 3.72 12.32 -11.51
N ALA A 231 3.39 12.21 -10.22
CA ALA A 231 2.17 11.57 -9.75
C ALA A 231 1.46 12.46 -8.74
N VAL A 232 0.15 12.64 -8.89
CA VAL A 232 -0.71 13.31 -7.94
C VAL A 232 -1.66 12.27 -7.35
N TYR A 233 -1.60 12.11 -6.04
CA TYR A 233 -2.36 11.13 -5.28
C TYR A 233 -3.35 11.80 -4.35
N THR A 234 -4.53 11.26 -4.19
CA THR A 234 -5.46 11.67 -3.14
C THR A 234 -6.21 10.47 -2.56
N ASP A 235 -6.81 10.66 -1.41
CA ASP A 235 -7.65 9.70 -0.70
C ASP A 235 -8.82 10.42 -0.04
N VAL A 236 -9.83 9.68 0.38
CA VAL A 236 -11.00 10.23 1.11
C VAL A 236 -10.56 11.05 2.32
N TRP A 237 -11.19 12.20 2.53
CA TRP A 237 -10.88 13.07 3.67
C TRP A 237 -11.33 12.49 5.01
N ALA A 238 -12.39 11.68 5.01
CA ALA A 238 -12.82 10.93 6.18
C ALA A 238 -12.68 9.43 5.93
N SER A 239 -11.75 8.79 6.63
CA SER A 239 -11.54 7.34 6.57
C SER A 239 -12.66 6.60 7.30
N MET A 240 -12.77 5.28 7.06
CA MET A 240 -13.75 4.42 7.73
C MET A 240 -13.61 4.49 9.26
N GLY A 241 -14.69 4.86 9.94
CA GLY A 241 -14.76 5.09 11.39
C GLY A 241 -14.65 6.57 11.80
N GLN A 242 -14.46 7.49 10.83
CA GLN A 242 -14.40 8.94 11.04
C GLN A 242 -15.62 9.68 10.49
N GLU A 243 -16.70 8.96 10.16
CA GLU A 243 -17.90 9.52 9.53
C GLU A 243 -18.56 10.62 10.39
N ALA A 244 -18.38 10.57 11.71
CA ALA A 244 -18.86 11.62 12.64
C ALA A 244 -18.13 12.96 12.49
N GLU A 245 -16.92 12.97 11.89
CA GLU A 245 -16.09 14.15 11.67
C GLU A 245 -16.26 14.74 10.26
N GLN A 246 -17.08 14.14 9.40
CA GLN A 246 -17.16 14.46 7.98
C GLN A 246 -17.37 15.97 7.72
N ALA A 247 -18.35 16.60 8.39
CA ALA A 247 -18.64 18.02 8.19
C ALA A 247 -17.47 18.95 8.59
N GLN A 248 -16.73 18.59 9.64
CA GLN A 248 -15.53 19.32 10.07
C GLN A 248 -14.41 19.16 9.05
N ARG A 249 -14.23 17.94 8.54
CA ARG A 249 -13.20 17.62 7.52
C ARG A 249 -13.50 18.29 6.20
N GLU A 250 -14.74 18.29 5.71
CA GLU A 250 -15.14 19.01 4.50
C GLU A 250 -14.78 20.51 4.57
N GLN A 251 -14.93 21.11 5.76
CA GLN A 251 -14.56 22.52 5.96
C GLN A 251 -13.03 22.71 6.01
N ALA A 252 -12.29 21.83 6.67
CA ALA A 252 -10.84 21.91 6.78
C ALA A 252 -10.14 21.65 5.43
N PHE A 253 -10.68 20.72 4.64
CA PHE A 253 -10.13 20.36 3.33
C PHE A 253 -10.67 21.20 2.17
N ALA A 254 -11.38 22.30 2.45
CA ALA A 254 -11.80 23.24 1.40
C ALA A 254 -10.57 23.74 0.62
N GLY A 255 -10.51 23.44 -0.69
CA GLY A 255 -9.37 23.77 -1.56
C GLY A 255 -8.36 22.63 -1.77
N PHE A 256 -8.57 21.47 -1.17
CA PHE A 256 -7.72 20.27 -1.35
C PHE A 256 -8.30 19.25 -2.36
N CYS A 257 -9.32 19.64 -3.11
CA CYS A 257 -9.82 18.80 -4.19
C CYS A 257 -8.81 18.70 -5.33
N VAL A 258 -8.49 17.48 -5.75
CA VAL A 258 -7.70 17.25 -6.96
C VAL A 258 -8.60 17.46 -8.18
N ASP A 259 -8.61 18.66 -8.68
CA ASP A 259 -9.33 19.11 -9.86
C ASP A 259 -8.40 19.47 -11.03
N HIS A 260 -8.96 19.93 -12.13
CA HIS A 260 -8.19 20.29 -13.31
C HIS A 260 -7.21 21.45 -13.04
N ALA A 261 -7.62 22.46 -12.26
CA ALA A 261 -6.78 23.60 -11.95
C ALA A 261 -5.56 23.22 -11.10
N LEU A 262 -5.72 22.29 -10.18
CA LEU A 262 -4.61 21.73 -9.39
C LEU A 262 -3.68 20.89 -10.27
N MET A 263 -4.25 20.05 -11.16
CA MET A 263 -3.47 19.22 -12.08
C MET A 263 -2.64 20.02 -13.09
N GLU A 264 -3.03 21.24 -13.44
CA GLU A 264 -2.24 22.14 -14.31
C GLU A 264 -0.90 22.57 -13.67
N GLN A 265 -0.73 22.42 -12.35
CA GLN A 265 0.53 22.71 -11.65
C GLN A 265 1.49 21.52 -11.65
N ALA A 266 1.01 20.31 -11.94
CA ALA A 266 1.81 19.09 -12.00
C ALA A 266 2.65 19.04 -13.30
N ALA A 267 3.51 18.02 -13.42
CA ALA A 267 4.21 17.75 -14.67
C ALA A 267 3.22 17.52 -15.82
N ALA A 268 3.60 17.87 -17.04
CA ALA A 268 2.71 17.79 -18.20
C ALA A 268 2.24 16.35 -18.51
N ASP A 269 3.01 15.35 -18.09
CA ASP A 269 2.73 13.91 -18.21
C ASP A 269 2.33 13.28 -16.86
N ALA A 270 1.96 14.09 -15.87
CA ALA A 270 1.58 13.61 -14.56
C ALA A 270 0.40 12.64 -14.61
N ILE A 271 0.47 11.60 -13.77
CA ILE A 271 -0.63 10.65 -13.56
C ILE A 271 -1.41 10.97 -12.29
N VAL A 272 -2.66 10.54 -12.23
CA VAL A 272 -3.53 10.65 -11.05
C VAL A 272 -3.76 9.28 -10.44
N LEU A 273 -3.60 9.20 -9.12
CA LEU A 273 -3.74 8.00 -8.30
C LEU A 273 -4.77 8.20 -7.19
N HIS A 274 -5.45 7.13 -6.80
CA HIS A 274 -6.40 7.08 -5.68
C HIS A 274 -6.60 5.63 -5.25
N CYS A 275 -6.50 5.32 -3.96
CA CYS A 275 -6.64 3.95 -3.45
C CYS A 275 -8.08 3.39 -3.50
N LEU A 276 -9.07 4.25 -3.75
CA LEU A 276 -10.50 3.92 -3.74
C LEU A 276 -11.01 3.41 -2.36
N PRO A 277 -12.31 3.69 -2.02
CA PRO A 277 -13.34 4.36 -2.84
C PRO A 277 -13.08 5.85 -2.99
N ALA A 278 -13.60 6.49 -4.03
CA ALA A 278 -13.46 7.92 -4.27
C ALA A 278 -14.81 8.63 -4.18
N HIS A 279 -14.82 9.82 -3.56
CA HIS A 279 -15.99 10.69 -3.48
C HIS A 279 -15.86 11.83 -4.48
N ARG A 280 -16.44 11.63 -5.67
CA ARG A 280 -16.40 12.61 -6.75
C ARG A 280 -17.04 13.93 -6.34
N GLY A 281 -16.27 15.01 -6.44
CA GLY A 281 -16.68 16.37 -6.03
C GLY A 281 -16.25 16.72 -4.61
N GLU A 282 -15.63 15.79 -3.88
CA GLU A 282 -14.96 16.04 -2.59
C GLU A 282 -13.43 16.08 -2.83
N GLU A 283 -12.69 15.00 -2.52
CA GLU A 283 -11.23 14.94 -2.66
C GLU A 283 -10.74 14.89 -4.11
N ILE A 284 -11.58 14.47 -5.05
CA ILE A 284 -11.25 14.39 -6.47
C ILE A 284 -12.45 14.79 -7.33
N SER A 285 -12.23 15.58 -8.39
CA SER A 285 -13.27 15.87 -9.35
C SER A 285 -13.57 14.65 -10.25
N ALA A 286 -14.84 14.52 -10.68
CA ALA A 286 -15.23 13.45 -11.61
C ALA A 286 -14.44 13.53 -12.93
N GLU A 287 -14.13 14.74 -13.38
CA GLU A 287 -13.42 15.02 -14.63
C GLU A 287 -11.97 14.53 -14.57
N VAL A 288 -11.28 14.75 -13.45
CA VAL A 288 -9.90 14.27 -13.23
C VAL A 288 -9.90 12.75 -13.06
N MET A 289 -10.83 12.20 -12.29
CA MET A 289 -10.93 10.76 -12.05
C MET A 289 -11.15 9.95 -13.34
N GLU A 290 -11.95 10.45 -14.26
CA GLU A 290 -12.25 9.79 -15.55
C GLU A 290 -11.34 10.32 -16.69
N GLY A 291 -10.43 11.21 -16.37
CA GLY A 291 -9.53 11.85 -17.34
C GLY A 291 -8.39 10.95 -17.83
N LYS A 292 -7.68 11.41 -18.87
CA LYS A 292 -6.57 10.66 -19.50
C LYS A 292 -5.37 10.44 -18.58
N ALA A 293 -5.16 11.32 -17.60
CA ALA A 293 -4.11 11.21 -16.60
C ALA A 293 -4.39 10.14 -15.54
N SER A 294 -5.66 9.73 -15.38
CA SER A 294 -6.06 8.75 -14.37
C SER A 294 -5.40 7.39 -14.62
N ARG A 295 -4.77 6.85 -13.56
CA ARG A 295 -4.27 5.47 -13.50
C ARG A 295 -4.90 4.72 -12.32
N ILE A 296 -6.01 5.22 -11.82
CA ILE A 296 -6.68 4.71 -10.62
C ILE A 296 -7.07 3.23 -10.76
N PHE A 297 -7.55 2.83 -11.92
CA PHE A 297 -7.94 1.44 -12.15
C PHE A 297 -6.74 0.53 -12.45
N ASP A 298 -5.70 1.05 -13.13
CA ASP A 298 -4.42 0.34 -13.31
C ASP A 298 -3.75 0.12 -11.94
N GLN A 299 -3.77 1.14 -11.07
CA GLN A 299 -3.32 1.08 -9.69
C GLN A 299 -4.10 0.03 -8.88
N ALA A 300 -5.42 -0.02 -9.02
CA ALA A 300 -6.25 -1.03 -8.35
C ALA A 300 -5.94 -2.45 -8.85
N GLU A 301 -5.65 -2.64 -10.14
CA GLU A 301 -5.15 -3.91 -10.69
C GLU A 301 -3.78 -4.26 -10.12
N ASN A 302 -2.87 -3.30 -10.02
CA ASN A 302 -1.52 -3.51 -9.51
C ASN A 302 -1.47 -4.00 -8.06
N ARG A 303 -2.54 -3.80 -7.27
CA ARG A 303 -2.73 -4.42 -5.97
C ARG A 303 -2.61 -5.95 -6.03
N LEU A 304 -3.22 -6.54 -7.06
CA LEU A 304 -3.14 -7.98 -7.28
C LEU A 304 -1.70 -8.44 -7.51
N HIS A 305 -0.97 -7.76 -8.38
CA HIS A 305 0.39 -8.18 -8.78
C HIS A 305 1.42 -7.91 -7.67
N ALA A 306 1.32 -6.80 -6.96
CA ALA A 306 2.15 -6.50 -5.79
C ALA A 306 1.94 -7.52 -4.66
N GLN A 307 0.68 -7.86 -4.36
CA GLN A 307 0.36 -8.88 -3.36
C GLN A 307 0.79 -10.28 -3.82
N GLN A 308 0.69 -10.59 -5.11
CA GLN A 308 1.15 -11.85 -5.68
C GLN A 308 2.67 -12.00 -5.50
N ALA A 309 3.45 -10.95 -5.78
CA ALA A 309 4.89 -10.93 -5.57
C ALA A 309 5.25 -11.11 -4.08
N LEU A 310 4.59 -10.35 -3.20
CA LEU A 310 4.83 -10.42 -1.76
C LEU A 310 4.52 -11.83 -1.21
N LEU A 311 3.37 -12.41 -1.53
CA LEU A 311 3.00 -13.77 -1.13
C LEU A 311 4.02 -14.81 -1.61
N ALA A 312 4.43 -14.72 -2.89
CA ALA A 312 5.41 -15.64 -3.45
C ALA A 312 6.75 -15.60 -2.71
N VAL A 313 7.22 -14.41 -2.35
CA VAL A 313 8.49 -14.20 -1.65
C VAL A 313 8.42 -14.71 -0.20
N LEU A 314 7.41 -14.30 0.55
CA LEU A 314 7.29 -14.65 1.97
C LEU A 314 7.08 -16.16 2.18
N MET A 315 6.48 -16.86 1.22
CA MET A 315 6.29 -18.32 1.27
C MET A 315 7.39 -19.12 0.56
N GLY A 316 8.49 -18.47 0.12
CA GLY A 316 9.65 -19.18 -0.44
C GLY A 316 9.44 -19.75 -1.85
N GLY A 317 8.64 -19.08 -2.69
CA GLY A 317 8.32 -19.52 -4.05
C GLY A 317 9.24 -18.97 -5.15
N LEU A 318 10.45 -18.49 -4.83
CA LEU A 318 11.37 -17.87 -5.79
C LEU A 318 12.28 -18.86 -6.51
#